data_9f24bc9d63bd36e32ca1fa229b28fdcd
#
_entry.id   9f24bc9d63bd36e32ca1fa229b28fdcd
#
_cell.length_a   1.000
_cell.length_b   1.000
_cell.length_c   1.000
_cell.angle_alpha   90.00
_cell.angle_beta   90.00
_cell.angle_gamma   90.00
#
_symmetry.space_group_name_H-M   'P 1'
#
loop_
_entity.id
_entity.type
_entity.pdbx_description
1 polymer ?
#
loop_
_entity_poly.entity_id
_entity_poly.type
_entity_poly.pdbx_seq_one_letter_code
_entity_poly.pdbx_strand_id
1 'polypeptide(L)'
;SIVAVSGITDISIGDTLCSPENPEAIPFQKISEPTISMQFIVNDSPFAGQEGKFVTSRHLRDRLFRELNTDVSLRVEETENADSFKVSGRGELHLSVLIENMRREGYEFAVSKAEVLYHTDENGKKLEPMELAYIDVPDEFTGIVIEKLGQRKGELRNMTPSNGGYTRLEFLIPARGLIGYRGEFMTDTKGNGIINTSFEGYAPYKGDIQYRKQGSLIAFETGESVTYGLYSAQERGTLFIGAGEKVYSGMVIGQNGKAEDIELNVCKTKHLTNTRSSSADEALRLTPPRVLSLEQALDFIAVSYTHLRAHETDSYL
;
A
#
# COMPACT_ATOMS: atom_id res chain seq x y z
N SER A 1 6.75 -38.51 -5.69
CA SER A 1 5.76 -38.55 -4.61
C SER A 1 6.00 -37.38 -3.67
N ILE A 2 4.96 -36.84 -3.08
CA ILE A 2 5.07 -35.80 -2.04
C ILE A 2 5.14 -36.54 -0.70
N VAL A 3 6.14 -36.20 0.11
CA VAL A 3 6.38 -36.78 1.43
C VAL A 3 6.59 -35.71 2.47
N ALA A 4 6.28 -35.97 3.72
CA ALA A 4 6.61 -35.12 4.87
C ALA A 4 7.88 -35.64 5.54
N VAL A 5 8.84 -34.76 5.81
CA VAL A 5 10.08 -35.11 6.51
C VAL A 5 10.18 -34.30 7.77
N SER A 6 10.61 -34.91 8.88
CA SER A 6 10.80 -34.23 10.16
C SER A 6 12.18 -34.57 10.77
N GLY A 7 12.65 -33.78 11.71
CA GLY A 7 13.92 -34.03 12.43
C GLY A 7 15.15 -33.40 11.76
N ILE A 8 14.96 -32.55 10.76
CA ILE A 8 16.04 -31.77 10.12
C ILE A 8 15.89 -30.32 10.56
N THR A 9 16.92 -29.73 11.15
CA THR A 9 16.89 -28.39 11.73
C THR A 9 17.26 -27.28 10.72
N ASP A 10 18.14 -27.58 9.77
CA ASP A 10 18.73 -26.60 8.85
C ASP A 10 18.37 -26.91 7.41
N ILE A 11 17.06 -26.89 7.10
CA ILE A 11 16.55 -27.09 5.75
C ILE A 11 15.75 -25.89 5.28
N SER A 12 16.02 -25.45 4.06
CA SER A 12 15.33 -24.34 3.40
C SER A 12 14.59 -24.80 2.15
N ILE A 13 13.63 -24.02 1.68
CA ILE A 13 12.93 -24.28 0.41
C ILE A 13 13.95 -24.20 -0.74
N GLY A 14 14.00 -25.27 -1.55
CA GLY A 14 14.97 -25.41 -2.65
C GLY A 14 16.15 -26.34 -2.31
N ASP A 15 16.31 -26.72 -1.06
CA ASP A 15 17.33 -27.69 -0.66
C ASP A 15 16.96 -29.10 -1.11
N THR A 16 17.97 -29.86 -1.48
CA THR A 16 17.82 -31.26 -1.88
C THR A 16 18.29 -32.19 -0.77
N LEU A 17 17.42 -33.08 -0.32
CA LEU A 17 17.79 -34.16 0.57
C LEU A 17 18.19 -35.36 -0.27
N CYS A 18 19.41 -35.82 -0.12
CA CYS A 18 19.94 -36.98 -0.88
C CYS A 18 20.69 -37.96 0.04
N SER A 19 20.98 -39.14 -0.50
CA SER A 19 21.82 -40.12 0.20
C SER A 19 23.25 -39.57 0.29
N PRO A 20 23.93 -39.75 1.44
CA PRO A 20 25.37 -39.39 1.57
C PRO A 20 26.27 -40.11 0.56
N GLU A 21 25.84 -41.26 0.06
CA GLU A 21 26.61 -42.08 -0.92
C GLU A 21 26.55 -41.52 -2.34
N ASN A 22 25.49 -40.76 -2.66
CA ASN A 22 25.31 -40.12 -3.96
C ASN A 22 24.71 -38.72 -3.81
N PRO A 23 25.51 -37.70 -3.45
CA PRO A 23 25.01 -36.36 -3.25
C PRO A 23 24.79 -35.63 -4.59
N GLU A 24 23.58 -35.73 -5.12
CA GLU A 24 23.17 -35.07 -6.36
C GLU A 24 22.04 -34.09 -6.07
N ALA A 25 22.30 -32.77 -6.29
CA ALA A 25 21.30 -31.73 -6.12
C ALA A 25 20.35 -31.68 -7.32
N ILE A 26 19.04 -31.64 -7.03
CA ILE A 26 18.04 -31.41 -8.06
C ILE A 26 18.08 -29.91 -8.41
N PRO A 27 18.17 -29.53 -9.71
CA PRO A 27 18.16 -28.13 -10.10
C PRO A 27 16.90 -27.42 -9.57
N PHE A 28 17.12 -26.40 -8.74
CA PHE A 28 16.03 -25.56 -8.24
C PHE A 28 15.77 -24.42 -9.21
N GLN A 29 14.53 -24.25 -9.61
CA GLN A 29 14.15 -23.15 -10.47
C GLN A 29 14.15 -21.87 -9.64
N LYS A 30 15.08 -20.95 -9.93
CA LYS A 30 15.22 -19.69 -9.20
C LYS A 30 13.93 -18.88 -9.30
N ILE A 31 13.34 -18.58 -8.15
CA ILE A 31 12.16 -17.70 -8.06
C ILE A 31 12.59 -16.28 -8.40
N SER A 32 11.72 -15.53 -9.07
CA SER A 32 11.98 -14.13 -9.43
C SER A 32 12.35 -13.29 -8.22
N GLU A 33 13.35 -12.44 -8.38
CA GLU A 33 13.81 -11.54 -7.33
C GLU A 33 12.72 -10.53 -6.93
N PRO A 34 12.73 -10.04 -5.68
CA PRO A 34 11.85 -8.98 -5.26
C PRO A 34 12.01 -7.74 -6.15
N THR A 35 10.91 -7.07 -6.47
CA THR A 35 10.90 -5.86 -7.31
C THR A 35 10.51 -4.61 -6.55
N ILE A 36 9.87 -4.76 -5.39
CA ILE A 36 9.49 -3.64 -4.51
C ILE A 36 9.92 -3.89 -3.07
N SER A 37 10.06 -2.82 -2.31
CA SER A 37 10.34 -2.86 -0.87
C SER A 37 9.49 -1.85 -0.12
N MET A 38 9.23 -2.16 1.16
CA MET A 38 8.61 -1.28 2.15
C MET A 38 9.41 -1.36 3.45
N GLN A 39 9.36 -0.29 4.24
CA GLN A 39 9.84 -0.35 5.61
C GLN A 39 8.71 -0.76 6.55
N PHE A 40 8.98 -1.71 7.44
CA PHE A 40 8.12 -2.13 8.53
C PHE A 40 8.75 -1.58 9.81
N ILE A 41 8.02 -0.76 10.55
CA ILE A 41 8.55 0.06 11.63
C ILE A 41 7.70 -0.11 12.87
N VAL A 42 8.31 -0.09 14.04
CA VAL A 42 7.57 -0.06 15.29
C VAL A 42 6.70 1.19 15.33
N ASN A 43 5.42 1.02 15.72
CA ASN A 43 4.51 2.15 15.85
C ASN A 43 4.97 3.08 16.98
N ASP A 44 5.33 4.30 16.66
CA ASP A 44 5.77 5.36 17.58
C ASP A 44 4.74 6.48 17.74
N SER A 45 3.51 6.27 17.23
CA SER A 45 2.44 7.27 17.30
C SER A 45 1.94 7.48 18.73
N PRO A 46 1.24 8.60 19.01
CA PRO A 46 0.60 8.83 20.30
C PRO A 46 -0.41 7.76 20.72
N PHE A 47 -0.88 6.93 19.78
CA PHE A 47 -1.83 5.84 20.02
C PHE A 47 -1.18 4.46 19.99
N ALA A 48 0.16 4.40 20.00
CA ALA A 48 0.90 3.12 20.03
C ALA A 48 0.47 2.23 21.22
N GLY A 49 0.29 0.94 20.95
CA GLY A 49 -0.07 -0.07 21.95
C GLY A 49 -1.56 -0.13 22.28
N GLN A 50 -2.43 0.53 21.52
CA GLN A 50 -3.88 0.49 21.75
C GLN A 50 -4.57 -0.62 20.96
N GLU A 51 -4.05 -0.99 19.80
CA GLU A 51 -4.71 -1.90 18.84
C GLU A 51 -4.11 -3.31 18.88
N GLY A 52 -2.79 -3.44 19.04
CA GLY A 52 -2.09 -4.70 18.95
C GLY A 52 -1.54 -5.22 20.29
N LYS A 53 -1.28 -6.54 20.32
CA LYS A 53 -0.61 -7.21 21.45
C LYS A 53 0.90 -7.22 21.28
N PHE A 54 1.38 -7.26 20.03
CA PHE A 54 2.79 -7.39 19.69
C PHE A 54 3.30 -6.07 19.09
N VAL A 55 3.84 -5.21 19.95
CA VAL A 55 4.16 -3.81 19.63
C VAL A 55 5.66 -3.51 19.68
N THR A 56 6.52 -4.50 19.93
CA THR A 56 7.96 -4.27 20.10
C THR A 56 8.75 -4.67 18.85
N SER A 57 9.91 -4.03 18.67
CA SER A 57 10.88 -4.35 17.63
C SER A 57 11.23 -5.85 17.59
N ARG A 58 11.43 -6.47 18.75
CA ARG A 58 11.70 -7.90 18.87
C ARG A 58 10.57 -8.76 18.30
N HIS A 59 9.32 -8.46 18.65
CA HIS A 59 8.17 -9.20 18.14
C HIS A 59 8.08 -9.06 16.61
N LEU A 60 8.24 -7.84 16.09
CA LEU A 60 8.21 -7.55 14.67
C LEU A 60 9.31 -8.30 13.93
N ARG A 61 10.55 -8.27 14.46
CA ARG A 61 11.70 -8.98 13.93
C ARG A 61 11.44 -10.49 13.85
N ASP A 62 11.11 -11.09 14.98
CA ASP A 62 10.91 -12.55 15.08
C ASP A 62 9.83 -13.03 14.12
N ARG A 63 8.78 -12.24 13.92
CA ARG A 63 7.69 -12.56 13.00
C ARG A 63 8.12 -12.45 11.54
N LEU A 64 8.79 -11.37 11.15
CA LEU A 64 9.27 -11.15 9.79
C LEU A 64 10.29 -12.21 9.37
N PHE A 65 11.27 -12.52 10.24
CA PHE A 65 12.27 -13.56 9.94
C PHE A 65 11.65 -14.96 9.88
N ARG A 66 10.62 -15.24 10.68
CA ARG A 66 9.89 -16.50 10.59
C ARG A 66 9.18 -16.67 9.23
N GLU A 67 8.70 -15.60 8.61
CA GLU A 67 8.06 -15.66 7.29
C GLU A 67 9.00 -16.17 6.21
N LEU A 68 10.32 -15.88 6.32
CA LEU A 68 11.32 -16.34 5.36
C LEU A 68 11.40 -17.88 5.25
N ASN A 69 10.95 -18.61 6.28
CA ASN A 69 10.93 -20.07 6.24
C ASN A 69 9.83 -20.63 5.30
N THR A 70 8.82 -19.81 5.00
CA THR A 70 7.67 -20.22 4.20
C THR A 70 7.57 -19.48 2.87
N ASP A 71 8.15 -18.27 2.80
CA ASP A 71 8.13 -17.44 1.61
C ASP A 71 9.54 -17.12 1.09
N VAL A 72 9.96 -17.86 0.09
CA VAL A 72 11.29 -17.72 -0.56
C VAL A 72 11.41 -16.48 -1.44
N SER A 73 10.32 -15.80 -1.74
CA SER A 73 10.29 -14.59 -2.55
C SER A 73 10.35 -13.30 -1.71
N LEU A 74 10.30 -13.45 -0.40
CA LEU A 74 10.43 -12.37 0.56
C LEU A 74 11.90 -12.19 0.95
N ARG A 75 12.33 -10.95 1.14
CA ARG A 75 13.61 -10.61 1.78
C ARG A 75 13.36 -9.66 2.93
N VAL A 76 14.00 -9.90 4.04
CA VAL A 76 13.94 -9.05 5.23
C VAL A 76 15.37 -8.65 5.58
N GLU A 77 15.61 -7.35 5.68
CA GLU A 77 16.90 -6.75 6.01
C GLU A 77 16.72 -5.83 7.22
N GLU A 78 17.60 -5.94 8.19
CA GLU A 78 17.69 -4.98 9.29
C GLU A 78 18.22 -3.66 8.74
N THR A 79 17.71 -2.53 9.22
CA THR A 79 18.18 -1.20 8.85
C THR A 79 19.11 -0.65 9.93
N GLU A 80 19.71 0.52 9.72
CA GLU A 80 20.49 1.22 10.75
C GLU A 80 19.67 1.56 11.99
N ASN A 81 18.34 1.71 11.81
CA ASN A 81 17.40 1.89 12.91
C ASN A 81 16.91 0.52 13.40
N ALA A 82 17.17 0.18 14.67
CA ALA A 82 16.80 -1.07 15.29
C ALA A 82 15.27 -1.34 15.34
N ASP A 83 14.46 -0.30 15.16
CA ASP A 83 12.99 -0.36 15.14
C ASP A 83 12.40 -0.43 13.74
N SER A 84 13.25 -0.57 12.72
CA SER A 84 12.84 -0.58 11.30
C SER A 84 13.46 -1.76 10.55
N PHE A 85 12.64 -2.41 9.70
CA PHE A 85 13.04 -3.53 8.85
C PHE A 85 12.65 -3.24 7.41
N LYS A 86 13.58 -3.43 6.48
CA LYS A 86 13.29 -3.34 5.06
C LYS A 86 12.80 -4.71 4.57
N VAL A 87 11.56 -4.72 4.11
CA VAL A 87 10.90 -5.93 3.60
C VAL A 87 10.69 -5.79 2.11
N SER A 88 11.25 -6.72 1.33
CA SER A 88 11.19 -6.69 -0.13
C SER A 88 10.41 -7.89 -0.65
N GLY A 89 9.50 -7.65 -1.61
CA GLY A 89 8.62 -8.66 -2.17
C GLY A 89 8.42 -8.50 -3.68
N ARG A 90 7.70 -9.43 -4.27
CA ARG A 90 7.45 -9.47 -5.72
C ARG A 90 6.48 -8.41 -6.22
N GLY A 91 5.68 -7.80 -5.33
CA GLY A 91 4.69 -6.80 -5.71
C GLY A 91 3.91 -6.29 -4.50
N GLU A 92 3.14 -5.23 -4.72
CA GLU A 92 2.36 -4.56 -3.69
C GLU A 92 1.37 -5.49 -2.99
N LEU A 93 0.63 -6.30 -3.76
CA LEU A 93 -0.33 -7.26 -3.20
C LEU A 93 0.35 -8.28 -2.27
N HIS A 94 1.56 -8.72 -2.63
CA HIS A 94 2.32 -9.65 -1.80
C HIS A 94 2.62 -9.07 -0.42
N LEU A 95 3.10 -7.82 -0.37
CA LEU A 95 3.39 -7.13 0.90
C LEU A 95 2.10 -6.76 1.65
N SER A 96 1.03 -6.38 0.96
CA SER A 96 -0.27 -6.09 1.57
C SER A 96 -0.87 -7.31 2.28
N VAL A 97 -0.75 -8.50 1.66
CA VAL A 97 -1.19 -9.76 2.28
C VAL A 97 -0.38 -10.06 3.56
N LEU A 98 0.94 -9.84 3.52
CA LEU A 98 1.78 -10.00 4.71
C LEU A 98 1.36 -9.05 5.83
N ILE A 99 1.15 -7.76 5.51
CA ILE A 99 0.69 -6.75 6.48
C ILE A 99 -0.63 -7.18 7.11
N GLU A 100 -1.61 -7.58 6.30
CA GLU A 100 -2.93 -7.99 6.79
C GLU A 100 -2.87 -9.26 7.66
N ASN A 101 -2.06 -10.24 7.29
CA ASN A 101 -1.87 -11.45 8.09
C ASN A 101 -1.26 -11.10 9.46
N MET A 102 -0.23 -10.27 9.50
CA MET A 102 0.40 -9.82 10.73
C MET A 102 -0.58 -9.02 11.61
N ARG A 103 -1.37 -8.13 11.00
CA ARG A 103 -2.43 -7.39 11.71
C ARG A 103 -3.42 -8.34 12.38
N ARG A 104 -3.93 -9.35 11.66
CA ARG A 104 -4.85 -10.37 12.19
C ARG A 104 -4.24 -11.23 13.28
N GLU A 105 -2.94 -11.43 13.26
CA GLU A 105 -2.20 -12.10 14.34
C GLU A 105 -2.04 -11.22 15.59
N GLY A 106 -2.40 -9.93 15.53
CA GLY A 106 -2.34 -8.97 16.62
C GLY A 106 -1.03 -8.19 16.71
N TYR A 107 -0.29 -8.08 15.61
CA TYR A 107 0.87 -7.19 15.51
C TYR A 107 0.40 -5.77 15.20
N GLU A 108 0.98 -4.79 15.89
CA GLU A 108 0.83 -3.37 15.65
C GLU A 108 2.17 -2.79 15.19
N PHE A 109 2.18 -2.19 14.01
CA PHE A 109 3.38 -1.62 13.39
C PHE A 109 2.98 -0.57 12.36
N ALA A 110 3.95 0.22 11.92
CA ALA A 110 3.78 1.16 10.83
C ALA A 110 4.50 0.67 9.57
N VAL A 111 4.06 1.10 8.40
CA VAL A 111 4.69 0.78 7.12
C VAL A 111 4.94 2.04 6.31
N SER A 112 6.02 2.04 5.54
CA SER A 112 6.29 3.11 4.56
C SER A 112 5.53 2.86 3.26
N LYS A 113 5.52 3.87 2.39
CA LYS A 113 5.11 3.68 0.99
C LYS A 113 5.99 2.63 0.30
N ALA A 114 5.39 1.85 -0.59
CA ALA A 114 6.11 0.91 -1.43
C ALA A 114 7.03 1.66 -2.42
N GLU A 115 8.28 1.19 -2.53
CA GLU A 115 9.27 1.71 -3.46
C GLU A 115 9.81 0.57 -4.31
N VAL A 116 10.06 0.84 -5.61
CA VAL A 116 10.67 -0.15 -6.48
C VAL A 116 12.17 -0.26 -6.24
N LEU A 117 12.70 -1.46 -6.40
CA LEU A 117 14.13 -1.73 -6.29
C LEU A 117 14.79 -1.40 -7.63
N TYR A 118 15.59 -0.34 -7.63
CA TYR A 118 16.36 0.07 -8.80
C TYR A 118 17.68 -0.68 -8.87
N HIS A 119 18.12 -0.98 -10.09
CA HIS A 119 19.48 -1.46 -10.37
C HIS A 119 20.29 -0.38 -11.07
N THR A 120 21.59 -0.59 -11.15
CA THR A 120 22.50 0.28 -11.90
C THR A 120 23.23 -0.59 -12.91
N ASP A 121 23.30 -0.16 -14.17
CA ASP A 121 24.06 -0.85 -15.21
C ASP A 121 25.57 -0.58 -15.06
N GLU A 122 26.37 -1.24 -15.91
CA GLU A 122 27.83 -1.09 -15.92
C GLU A 122 28.29 0.35 -16.19
N ASN A 123 27.45 1.17 -16.78
CA ASN A 123 27.72 2.58 -17.13
C ASN A 123 27.19 3.55 -16.06
N GLY A 124 26.68 3.06 -14.92
CA GLY A 124 26.12 3.90 -13.87
C GLY A 124 24.70 4.41 -14.14
N LYS A 125 24.02 3.92 -15.18
CA LYS A 125 22.64 4.32 -15.48
C LYS A 125 21.64 3.56 -14.62
N LYS A 126 20.65 4.28 -14.13
CA LYS A 126 19.53 3.74 -13.32
C LYS A 126 18.63 2.87 -14.18
N LEU A 127 18.43 1.63 -13.74
CA LEU A 127 17.50 0.67 -14.31
C LEU A 127 16.32 0.47 -13.36
N GLU A 128 15.12 0.30 -13.91
CA GLU A 128 13.91 0.01 -13.16
C GLU A 128 13.30 -1.33 -13.58
N PRO A 129 12.63 -2.03 -12.64
CA PRO A 129 11.95 -3.28 -12.96
C PRO A 129 10.74 -3.01 -13.85
N MET A 130 10.59 -3.84 -14.88
CA MET A 130 9.51 -3.79 -15.84
C MET A 130 8.59 -5.00 -15.66
N GLU A 131 7.30 -4.77 -15.82
CA GLU A 131 6.29 -5.81 -15.81
C GLU A 131 5.54 -5.86 -17.13
N LEU A 132 5.22 -7.06 -17.57
CA LEU A 132 4.29 -7.31 -18.65
C LEU A 132 2.90 -7.51 -18.05
N ALA A 133 1.99 -6.56 -18.33
CA ALA A 133 0.63 -6.58 -17.83
C ALA A 133 -0.32 -7.09 -18.92
N TYR A 134 -1.05 -8.16 -18.61
CA TYR A 134 -2.15 -8.70 -19.40
C TYR A 134 -3.47 -8.24 -18.81
N ILE A 135 -4.24 -7.51 -19.59
CA ILE A 135 -5.45 -6.86 -19.12
C ILE A 135 -6.62 -7.23 -20.02
N ASP A 136 -7.64 -7.86 -19.44
CA ASP A 136 -8.88 -8.17 -20.10
C ASP A 136 -9.97 -7.19 -19.63
N VAL A 137 -10.52 -6.38 -20.52
CA VAL A 137 -11.54 -5.38 -20.20
C VAL A 137 -12.67 -5.40 -21.23
N PRO A 138 -13.92 -5.06 -20.83
CA PRO A 138 -14.97 -4.74 -21.79
C PRO A 138 -14.53 -3.63 -22.74
N ASP A 139 -14.95 -3.71 -23.99
CA ASP A 139 -14.52 -2.79 -25.07
C ASP A 139 -14.76 -1.32 -24.72
N GLU A 140 -15.82 -1.01 -23.98
CA GLU A 140 -16.17 0.35 -23.54
C GLU A 140 -15.11 0.99 -22.61
N PHE A 141 -14.31 0.19 -21.86
CA PHE A 141 -13.29 0.69 -20.93
C PHE A 141 -11.88 0.67 -21.51
N THR A 142 -11.69 0.16 -22.71
CA THR A 142 -10.35 0.03 -23.34
C THR A 142 -9.64 1.38 -23.42
N GLY A 143 -10.35 2.44 -23.82
CA GLY A 143 -9.77 3.77 -23.98
C GLY A 143 -9.21 4.36 -22.69
N ILE A 144 -9.97 4.28 -21.59
CA ILE A 144 -9.54 4.82 -20.29
C ILE A 144 -8.35 4.05 -19.72
N VAL A 145 -8.30 2.73 -19.92
CA VAL A 145 -7.18 1.89 -19.49
C VAL A 145 -5.91 2.25 -20.25
N ILE A 146 -5.99 2.40 -21.59
CA ILE A 146 -4.84 2.79 -22.42
C ILE A 146 -4.32 4.16 -22.03
N GLU A 147 -5.20 5.14 -21.82
CA GLU A 147 -4.83 6.49 -21.38
C GLU A 147 -4.09 6.48 -20.04
N LYS A 148 -4.68 5.83 -19.03
CA LYS A 148 -4.10 5.80 -17.66
C LYS A 148 -2.77 5.06 -17.59
N LEU A 149 -2.65 3.94 -18.28
CA LEU A 149 -1.37 3.21 -18.33
C LEU A 149 -0.31 3.98 -19.10
N GLY A 150 -0.69 4.68 -20.16
CA GLY A 150 0.21 5.58 -20.90
C GLY A 150 0.77 6.71 -20.02
N GLN A 151 -0.08 7.35 -19.20
CA GLN A 151 0.35 8.36 -18.22
C GLN A 151 1.33 7.77 -17.18
N ARG A 152 1.21 6.48 -16.87
CA ARG A 152 2.08 5.71 -15.97
C ARG A 152 3.30 5.09 -16.66
N LYS A 153 3.66 5.57 -17.86
CA LYS A 153 4.81 5.13 -18.67
C LYS A 153 4.69 3.70 -19.22
N GLY A 154 3.47 3.17 -19.29
CA GLY A 154 3.18 1.90 -19.97
C GLY A 154 3.22 2.05 -21.48
N GLU A 155 3.77 1.06 -22.15
CA GLU A 155 3.81 0.90 -23.60
C GLU A 155 2.87 -0.21 -24.02
N LEU A 156 1.88 0.10 -24.84
CA LEU A 156 0.98 -0.90 -25.42
C LEU A 156 1.78 -1.75 -26.42
N ARG A 157 1.89 -3.04 -26.14
CA ARG A 157 2.59 -4.01 -27.01
C ARG A 157 1.64 -4.69 -27.98
N ASN A 158 0.46 -5.05 -27.49
CA ASN A 158 -0.53 -5.76 -28.27
C ASN A 158 -1.94 -5.43 -27.81
N MET A 159 -2.89 -5.52 -28.74
CA MET A 159 -4.31 -5.36 -28.47
C MET A 159 -5.08 -6.35 -29.34
N THR A 160 -5.79 -7.28 -28.70
CA THR A 160 -6.51 -8.35 -29.37
C THR A 160 -7.96 -8.41 -28.92
N PRO A 161 -8.93 -8.29 -29.84
CA PRO A 161 -10.33 -8.53 -29.49
C PRO A 161 -10.52 -9.94 -28.94
N SER A 162 -11.28 -10.06 -27.87
CA SER A 162 -11.66 -11.34 -27.25
C SER A 162 -13.16 -11.58 -27.41
N ASN A 163 -13.58 -12.83 -27.18
CA ASN A 163 -14.99 -13.17 -27.30
C ASN A 163 -15.84 -12.45 -26.24
N GLY A 164 -17.08 -12.11 -26.59
CA GLY A 164 -18.04 -11.56 -25.63
C GLY A 164 -17.93 -10.05 -25.39
N GLY A 165 -17.35 -9.25 -26.29
CA GLY A 165 -17.23 -7.82 -26.13
C GLY A 165 -16.13 -7.39 -25.19
N TYR A 166 -15.06 -8.19 -25.09
CA TYR A 166 -13.85 -7.91 -24.33
C TYR A 166 -12.66 -7.70 -25.26
N THR A 167 -11.74 -6.87 -24.82
CA THR A 167 -10.43 -6.66 -25.45
C THR A 167 -9.33 -7.04 -24.50
N ARG A 168 -8.36 -7.82 -24.98
CA ARG A 168 -7.09 -8.10 -24.29
C ARG A 168 -6.04 -7.07 -24.68
N LEU A 169 -5.46 -6.42 -23.69
CA LEU A 169 -4.35 -5.48 -23.82
C LEU A 169 -3.10 -6.07 -23.20
N GLU A 170 -1.96 -5.90 -23.85
CA GLU A 170 -0.64 -6.28 -23.32
C GLU A 170 0.22 -5.03 -23.20
N PHE A 171 0.62 -4.70 -22.00
CA PHE A 171 1.44 -3.52 -21.69
C PHE A 171 2.78 -3.91 -21.09
N LEU A 172 3.85 -3.32 -21.60
CA LEU A 172 5.12 -3.28 -20.91
C LEU A 172 5.19 -1.99 -20.08
N ILE A 173 5.19 -2.12 -18.76
CA ILE A 173 5.08 -0.99 -17.84
C ILE A 173 6.12 -1.07 -16.71
N PRO A 174 6.71 0.04 -16.25
CA PRO A 174 7.51 0.04 -15.03
C PRO A 174 6.70 -0.46 -13.84
N ALA A 175 7.27 -1.33 -13.00
CA ALA A 175 6.58 -1.87 -11.83
C ALA A 175 6.01 -0.76 -10.93
N ARG A 176 6.73 0.36 -10.77
CA ARG A 176 6.23 1.54 -10.05
C ARG A 176 4.96 2.15 -10.69
N GLY A 177 4.74 1.99 -11.99
CA GLY A 177 3.53 2.45 -12.68
C GLY A 177 2.28 1.66 -12.31
N LEU A 178 2.43 0.46 -11.77
CA LEU A 178 1.33 -0.39 -11.30
C LEU A 178 0.98 -0.15 -9.82
N ILE A 179 1.88 0.48 -9.05
CA ILE A 179 1.59 0.84 -7.65
C ILE A 179 0.34 1.74 -7.61
N GLY A 180 -0.67 1.33 -6.85
CA GLY A 180 -1.95 2.02 -6.72
C GLY A 180 -2.89 1.95 -7.93
N TYR A 181 -2.46 1.37 -9.04
CA TYR A 181 -3.29 1.31 -10.25
C TYR A 181 -4.47 0.34 -10.11
N ARG A 182 -4.32 -0.72 -9.31
CA ARG A 182 -5.35 -1.75 -9.18
C ARG A 182 -6.67 -1.19 -8.65
N GLY A 183 -6.63 -0.31 -7.67
CA GLY A 183 -7.81 0.37 -7.13
C GLY A 183 -8.50 1.26 -8.15
N GLU A 184 -7.73 2.07 -8.90
CA GLU A 184 -8.25 2.88 -9.99
C GLU A 184 -8.87 2.02 -11.10
N PHE A 185 -8.17 0.96 -11.52
CA PHE A 185 -8.60 0.03 -12.55
C PHE A 185 -9.95 -0.61 -12.22
N MET A 186 -10.13 -1.08 -10.99
CA MET A 186 -11.41 -1.65 -10.55
C MET A 186 -12.54 -0.62 -10.59
N THR A 187 -12.26 0.62 -10.23
CA THR A 187 -13.24 1.72 -10.30
C THR A 187 -13.60 2.06 -11.75
N ASP A 188 -12.61 2.23 -12.62
CA ASP A 188 -12.79 2.60 -14.01
C ASP A 188 -13.53 1.54 -14.83
N THR A 189 -13.26 0.27 -14.53
CA THR A 189 -13.89 -0.87 -15.20
C THR A 189 -15.17 -1.35 -14.52
N LYS A 190 -15.63 -0.65 -13.48
CA LYS A 190 -16.79 -1.04 -12.65
C LYS A 190 -16.70 -2.50 -12.14
N GLY A 191 -15.49 -2.95 -11.85
CA GLY A 191 -15.21 -4.31 -11.40
C GLY A 191 -15.17 -5.38 -12.50
N ASN A 192 -15.34 -5.03 -13.77
CA ASN A 192 -15.40 -5.99 -14.87
C ASN A 192 -14.04 -6.24 -15.57
N GLY A 193 -12.96 -5.62 -15.10
CA GLY A 193 -11.63 -5.82 -15.66
C GLY A 193 -10.82 -6.84 -14.90
N ILE A 194 -9.94 -7.54 -15.60
CA ILE A 194 -8.95 -8.47 -15.03
C ILE A 194 -7.56 -7.96 -15.41
N ILE A 195 -6.67 -7.86 -14.43
CA ILE A 195 -5.27 -7.50 -14.64
C ILE A 195 -4.35 -8.54 -14.00
N ASN A 196 -3.45 -9.09 -14.80
CA ASN A 196 -2.39 -10.00 -14.38
C ASN A 196 -1.04 -9.41 -14.81
N THR A 197 -0.03 -9.52 -13.97
CA THR A 197 1.29 -8.99 -14.26
C THR A 197 2.37 -10.07 -14.05
N SER A 198 3.43 -9.97 -14.83
CA SER A 198 4.62 -10.80 -14.68
C SER A 198 5.87 -9.96 -14.85
N PHE A 199 6.89 -10.23 -14.03
CA PHE A 199 8.18 -9.56 -14.15
C PHE A 199 8.84 -9.92 -15.48
N GLU A 200 9.27 -8.91 -16.25
CA GLU A 200 9.89 -9.08 -17.59
C GLU A 200 11.40 -8.82 -17.57
N GLY A 201 11.89 -8.06 -16.60
CA GLY A 201 13.30 -7.70 -16.51
C GLY A 201 13.51 -6.25 -16.08
N TYR A 202 14.72 -5.74 -16.31
CA TYR A 202 15.10 -4.36 -16.02
C TYR A 202 15.30 -3.56 -17.30
N ALA A 203 14.83 -2.31 -17.30
CA ALA A 203 15.02 -1.38 -18.41
C ALA A 203 15.46 0.01 -17.89
N PRO A 204 16.00 0.88 -18.75
CA PRO A 204 16.35 2.24 -18.36
C PRO A 204 15.17 3.00 -17.79
N TYR A 205 15.43 3.79 -16.74
CA TYR A 205 14.42 4.60 -16.06
C TYR A 205 13.68 5.53 -17.03
N LYS A 206 12.34 5.44 -17.04
CA LYS A 206 11.47 6.15 -18.00
C LYS A 206 11.02 7.55 -17.54
N GLY A 207 11.69 8.12 -16.54
CA GLY A 207 11.32 9.44 -16.00
C GLY A 207 10.18 9.38 -14.98
N ASP A 208 9.82 10.53 -14.41
CA ASP A 208 8.88 10.61 -13.29
C ASP A 208 7.44 10.27 -13.69
N ILE A 209 6.70 9.70 -12.75
CA ILE A 209 5.26 9.44 -12.83
C ILE A 209 4.60 10.28 -11.74
N GLN A 210 3.57 11.04 -12.10
CA GLN A 210 2.75 11.76 -11.13
C GLN A 210 1.69 10.81 -10.57
N TYR A 211 1.86 10.40 -9.30
CA TYR A 211 0.95 9.47 -8.64
C TYR A 211 -0.24 10.18 -7.99
N ARG A 212 -0.04 11.35 -7.44
CA ARG A 212 -1.01 12.04 -6.59
C ARG A 212 -1.27 13.45 -7.09
N LYS A 213 -2.54 13.78 -7.30
CA LYS A 213 -3.00 15.11 -7.72
C LYS A 213 -3.55 15.95 -6.57
N GLN A 214 -3.85 15.34 -5.43
CA GLN A 214 -4.54 15.96 -4.31
C GLN A 214 -3.75 15.81 -3.01
N GLY A 215 -3.82 16.84 -2.16
CA GLY A 215 -3.17 16.87 -0.86
C GLY A 215 -3.93 16.12 0.23
N SER A 216 -3.41 16.19 1.46
CA SER A 216 -4.03 15.66 2.67
C SER A 216 -4.69 16.77 3.48
N LEU A 217 -5.73 16.40 4.22
CA LEU A 217 -6.22 17.13 5.38
C LEU A 217 -5.57 16.53 6.62
N ILE A 218 -4.95 17.38 7.46
CA ILE A 218 -4.12 16.96 8.58
C ILE A 218 -4.70 17.55 9.85
N ALA A 219 -4.77 16.79 10.93
CA ALA A 219 -5.22 17.30 12.23
C ALA A 219 -4.15 18.24 12.83
N PHE A 220 -4.56 19.47 13.16
CA PHE A 220 -3.69 20.48 13.76
C PHE A 220 -3.33 20.17 15.20
N GLU A 221 -4.26 19.63 15.99
CA GLU A 221 -4.07 19.36 17.42
C GLU A 221 -4.55 17.97 17.82
N THR A 222 -4.05 17.49 18.95
CA THR A 222 -4.49 16.24 19.56
C THR A 222 -5.77 16.46 20.36
N GLY A 223 -6.77 15.59 20.16
CA GLY A 223 -8.05 15.68 20.86
C GLY A 223 -9.08 14.72 20.31
N GLU A 224 -10.34 15.09 20.43
CA GLU A 224 -11.48 14.37 19.86
C GLU A 224 -12.14 15.24 18.79
N SER A 225 -12.41 14.67 17.63
CA SER A 225 -13.07 15.35 16.52
C SER A 225 -14.50 15.69 16.86
N VAL A 226 -14.91 16.91 16.56
CA VAL A 226 -16.28 17.40 16.84
C VAL A 226 -17.01 17.79 15.55
N THR A 227 -18.32 17.65 15.55
CA THR A 227 -19.16 17.97 14.37
C THR A 227 -18.87 19.33 13.77
N TYR A 228 -18.65 20.35 14.59
CA TYR A 228 -18.38 21.71 14.13
C TYR A 228 -17.04 21.84 13.41
N GLY A 229 -15.99 21.23 13.95
CA GLY A 229 -14.66 21.21 13.33
C GLY A 229 -14.66 20.45 12.01
N LEU A 230 -15.30 19.27 11.98
CA LEU A 230 -15.44 18.44 10.78
C LEU A 230 -16.30 19.11 9.70
N TYR A 231 -17.35 19.84 10.07
CA TYR A 231 -18.18 20.58 9.11
C TYR A 231 -17.37 21.60 8.33
N SER A 232 -16.48 22.32 9.00
CA SER A 232 -15.55 23.23 8.31
C SER A 232 -14.49 22.51 7.47
N ALA A 233 -14.07 21.33 7.92
CA ALA A 233 -13.07 20.54 7.21
C ALA A 233 -13.62 19.87 5.93
N GLN A 234 -14.88 19.40 5.92
CA GLN A 234 -15.51 18.80 4.74
C GLN A 234 -15.66 19.76 3.54
N GLU A 235 -15.65 21.06 3.76
CA GLU A 235 -15.64 22.06 2.68
C GLU A 235 -14.32 22.05 1.90
N ARG A 236 -13.25 21.52 2.50
CA ARG A 236 -11.91 21.44 1.91
C ARG A 236 -11.66 20.15 1.15
N GLY A 237 -12.41 19.10 1.45
CA GLY A 237 -12.21 17.79 0.80
C GLY A 237 -13.05 16.68 1.42
N THR A 238 -12.59 15.45 1.19
CA THR A 238 -13.27 14.24 1.68
C THR A 238 -12.65 13.81 2.99
N LEU A 239 -13.46 13.65 4.04
CA LEU A 239 -12.99 13.20 5.35
C LEU A 239 -12.86 11.66 5.39
N PHE A 240 -11.91 11.18 6.17
CA PHE A 240 -11.70 9.76 6.49
C PHE A 240 -12.21 9.40 7.89
N ILE A 241 -12.46 10.40 8.74
CA ILE A 241 -12.92 10.24 10.12
C ILE A 241 -14.29 10.84 10.34
N GLY A 242 -15.02 10.31 11.32
CA GLY A 242 -16.29 10.83 11.82
C GLY A 242 -16.14 11.69 13.07
N ALA A 243 -17.27 12.13 13.64
CA ALA A 243 -17.29 12.87 14.90
C ALA A 243 -17.13 11.91 16.09
N GLY A 244 -16.43 12.33 17.13
CA GLY A 244 -16.16 11.53 18.32
C GLY A 244 -14.92 10.65 18.21
N GLU A 245 -14.18 10.77 17.12
CA GLU A 245 -12.94 10.00 16.93
C GLU A 245 -11.73 10.74 17.52
N LYS A 246 -10.83 9.99 18.15
CA LYS A 246 -9.58 10.52 18.67
C LYS A 246 -8.63 10.82 17.52
N VAL A 247 -8.00 11.99 17.57
CA VAL A 247 -6.99 12.42 16.62
C VAL A 247 -5.75 12.91 17.34
N TYR A 248 -4.60 12.86 16.68
CA TYR A 248 -3.36 13.49 17.17
C TYR A 248 -2.85 14.50 16.14
N SER A 249 -2.08 15.48 16.61
CA SER A 249 -1.46 16.49 15.74
C SER A 249 -0.57 15.82 14.69
N GLY A 250 -0.81 16.12 13.40
CA GLY A 250 -0.13 15.48 12.27
C GLY A 250 -0.85 14.25 11.70
N MET A 251 -1.95 13.78 12.29
CA MET A 251 -2.74 12.68 11.77
C MET A 251 -3.42 13.08 10.46
N VAL A 252 -3.36 12.22 9.44
CA VAL A 252 -4.11 12.40 8.19
C VAL A 252 -5.57 12.04 8.45
N ILE A 253 -6.46 13.01 8.26
CA ILE A 253 -7.89 12.90 8.56
C ILE A 253 -8.79 13.01 7.33
N GLY A 254 -8.19 13.22 6.15
CA GLY A 254 -8.94 13.33 4.91
C GLY A 254 -8.06 13.64 3.70
N GLN A 255 -8.70 13.68 2.55
CA GLN A 255 -8.12 14.06 1.26
C GLN A 255 -8.54 15.48 0.90
N ASN A 256 -7.57 16.36 0.65
CA ASN A 256 -7.83 17.72 0.19
C ASN A 256 -8.33 17.72 -1.26
N GLY A 257 -9.26 18.60 -1.59
CA GLY A 257 -9.68 18.85 -2.98
C GLY A 257 -8.61 19.53 -3.86
N LYS A 258 -7.57 20.12 -3.23
CA LYS A 258 -6.42 20.78 -3.87
C LYS A 258 -5.15 19.94 -3.73
N ALA A 259 -4.10 20.29 -4.46
CA ALA A 259 -2.83 19.56 -4.44
C ALA A 259 -2.02 19.73 -3.15
N GLU A 260 -2.31 20.76 -2.35
CA GLU A 260 -1.57 21.11 -1.14
C GLU A 260 -2.10 20.37 0.08
N ASP A 261 -1.21 20.01 1.01
CA ASP A 261 -1.59 19.52 2.32
C ASP A 261 -2.00 20.70 3.22
N ILE A 262 -3.07 20.53 3.99
CA ILE A 262 -3.62 21.59 4.86
C ILE A 262 -3.85 21.04 6.27
N GLU A 263 -3.34 21.77 7.27
CA GLU A 263 -3.65 21.49 8.66
C GLU A 263 -4.98 22.14 9.05
N LEU A 264 -5.86 21.39 9.71
CA LEU A 264 -7.19 21.81 10.12
C LEU A 264 -7.47 21.43 11.57
N ASN A 265 -8.12 22.34 12.31
CA ASN A 265 -8.54 22.05 13.67
C ASN A 265 -9.94 21.40 13.66
N VAL A 266 -9.98 20.08 13.78
CA VAL A 266 -11.23 19.29 13.85
C VAL A 266 -11.75 19.10 15.26
N CYS A 267 -10.97 19.49 16.28
CA CYS A 267 -11.37 19.47 17.70
C CYS A 267 -12.06 20.78 18.13
N LYS A 268 -12.12 21.78 17.25
CA LYS A 268 -12.69 23.09 17.55
C LYS A 268 -14.19 23.03 17.77
N THR A 269 -14.63 23.41 18.97
CA THR A 269 -16.04 23.57 19.31
C THR A 269 -16.59 24.95 18.87
N LYS A 270 -17.90 25.03 18.66
CA LYS A 270 -18.56 26.30 18.37
C LYS A 270 -18.56 27.17 19.62
N HIS A 271 -18.02 28.39 19.52
CA HIS A 271 -18.17 29.37 20.59
C HIS A 271 -19.64 29.79 20.71
N LEU A 272 -20.27 29.46 21.84
CA LEU A 272 -21.59 29.95 22.19
C LEU A 272 -21.52 31.42 22.49
N THR A 273 -22.11 32.27 21.66
CA THR A 273 -22.32 33.70 21.97
C THR A 273 -23.77 33.87 22.47
N ASN A 274 -23.94 34.57 23.59
CA ASN A 274 -25.21 34.77 24.26
C ASN A 274 -26.29 35.53 23.45
N THR A 275 -26.06 35.83 22.19
CA THR A 275 -26.90 36.69 21.33
C THR A 275 -27.70 35.95 20.26
N ARG A 276 -27.63 34.62 20.18
CA ARG A 276 -28.40 33.86 19.19
C ARG A 276 -29.46 32.99 19.87
N SER A 277 -30.72 33.10 19.42
CA SER A 277 -31.83 32.24 19.83
C SER A 277 -31.54 30.77 19.48
N SER A 278 -31.90 29.86 20.38
CA SER A 278 -31.73 28.42 20.25
C SER A 278 -32.44 27.77 19.04
N SER A 279 -33.26 28.54 18.33
CA SER A 279 -34.02 28.08 17.14
C SER A 279 -33.29 28.19 15.81
N ALA A 280 -32.05 28.77 15.79
CA ALA A 280 -31.28 29.00 14.57
C ALA A 280 -30.11 28.03 14.37
N ASP A 281 -29.98 26.97 15.17
CA ASP A 281 -29.00 25.92 14.94
C ASP A 281 -29.57 24.92 13.91
N GLU A 282 -29.38 25.26 12.61
CA GLU A 282 -29.48 24.22 11.57
C GLU A 282 -28.55 23.07 11.94
N ALA A 283 -29.10 21.86 11.97
CA ALA A 283 -28.32 20.65 12.25
C ALA A 283 -27.19 20.55 11.21
N LEU A 284 -25.93 20.70 11.65
CA LEU A 284 -24.76 20.55 10.79
C LEU A 284 -24.77 19.11 10.24
N ARG A 285 -24.94 19.00 8.93
CA ARG A 285 -24.92 17.69 8.26
C ARG A 285 -23.49 17.39 7.82
N LEU A 286 -22.93 16.33 8.36
CA LEU A 286 -21.68 15.75 7.89
C LEU A 286 -21.96 14.74 6.78
N THR A 287 -21.14 14.77 5.73
CA THR A 287 -21.09 13.65 4.78
C THR A 287 -20.43 12.46 5.48
N PRO A 288 -20.90 11.22 5.23
CA PRO A 288 -20.25 10.03 5.78
C PRO A 288 -18.75 10.02 5.43
N PRO A 289 -17.87 9.64 6.36
CA PRO A 289 -16.46 9.52 6.08
C PRO A 289 -16.20 8.44 5.02
N ARG A 290 -15.17 8.66 4.20
CA ARG A 290 -14.72 7.66 3.25
C ARG A 290 -13.81 6.67 3.96
N VAL A 291 -14.28 5.44 4.10
CA VAL A 291 -13.48 4.33 4.63
C VAL A 291 -12.51 3.85 3.54
N LEU A 292 -11.21 3.80 3.84
CA LEU A 292 -10.18 3.31 2.93
C LEU A 292 -9.86 1.84 3.24
N SER A 293 -9.71 1.01 2.21
CA SER A 293 -9.07 -0.30 2.40
C SER A 293 -7.56 -0.12 2.65
N LEU A 294 -6.89 -1.19 3.13
CA LEU A 294 -5.44 -1.17 3.33
C LEU A 294 -4.70 -0.74 2.06
N GLU A 295 -5.06 -1.31 0.90
CA GLU A 295 -4.44 -0.95 -0.38
C GLU A 295 -4.68 0.53 -0.71
N GLN A 296 -5.90 1.03 -0.53
CA GLN A 296 -6.21 2.44 -0.77
C GLN A 296 -5.45 3.37 0.17
N ALA A 297 -5.25 2.96 1.42
CA ALA A 297 -4.46 3.73 2.38
C ALA A 297 -2.97 3.73 2.01
N LEU A 298 -2.41 2.58 1.61
CA LEU A 298 -1.03 2.47 1.11
C LEU A 298 -0.79 3.34 -0.13
N ASP A 299 -1.77 3.40 -1.04
CA ASP A 299 -1.71 4.26 -2.22
C ASP A 299 -1.78 5.75 -1.86
N PHE A 300 -2.57 6.07 -0.83
CA PHE A 300 -2.82 7.44 -0.44
C PHE A 300 -1.60 8.08 0.23
N ILE A 301 -0.79 7.31 1.00
CA ILE A 301 0.38 7.87 1.67
C ILE A 301 1.38 8.42 0.66
N ALA A 302 1.80 9.67 0.87
CA ALA A 302 2.82 10.32 0.07
C ALA A 302 4.21 10.14 0.70
N VAL A 303 5.25 10.47 -0.04
CA VAL A 303 6.65 10.43 0.46
C VAL A 303 6.85 11.33 1.69
N SER A 304 6.07 12.40 1.83
CA SER A 304 6.09 13.30 2.99
C SER A 304 5.47 12.71 4.26
N TYR A 305 4.60 11.70 4.11
CA TYR A 305 4.03 10.91 5.20
C TYR A 305 4.72 9.57 5.17
N THR A 306 5.73 9.41 5.98
CA THR A 306 6.64 8.27 5.88
C THR A 306 6.02 6.94 6.28
N HIS A 307 4.91 6.94 7.03
CA HIS A 307 4.38 5.70 7.60
C HIS A 307 2.85 5.66 7.66
N LEU A 308 2.27 4.54 7.24
CA LEU A 308 0.90 4.18 7.54
C LEU A 308 0.89 3.42 8.88
N ARG A 309 0.07 3.85 9.82
CA ARG A 309 -0.01 3.28 11.17
C ARG A 309 -1.25 2.40 11.29
N ALA A 310 -1.18 1.37 12.13
CA ALA A 310 -2.26 0.39 12.28
C ALA A 310 -3.62 1.02 12.60
N HIS A 311 -3.65 2.01 13.50
CA HIS A 311 -4.89 2.71 13.86
C HIS A 311 -5.48 3.57 12.72
N GLU A 312 -4.68 3.96 11.74
CA GLU A 312 -5.16 4.65 10.53
C GLU A 312 -5.89 3.69 9.58
N THR A 313 -5.65 2.38 9.73
CA THR A 313 -6.35 1.33 8.97
C THR A 313 -7.55 0.77 9.70
N ASP A 314 -7.51 0.68 11.03
CA ASP A 314 -8.60 0.09 11.82
C ASP A 314 -9.82 1.00 11.99
N SER A 315 -9.63 2.33 11.87
CA SER A 315 -10.76 3.28 11.73
C SER A 315 -11.57 3.05 10.44
N TYR A 316 -11.09 2.20 9.54
CA TYR A 316 -11.63 2.00 8.20
C TYR A 316 -12.08 0.57 7.92
N LEU A 317 -12.08 -0.31 8.91
CA LEU A 317 -12.62 -1.67 8.86
C LEU A 317 -13.78 -1.84 9.85
#